data_e696489bcc57364abe0cf5c0c229ac61
#
_entry.id   e696489bcc57364abe0cf5c0c229ac61
#
_cell.length_a   1.000
_cell.length_b   1.000
_cell.length_c   1.000
_cell.angle_alpha   90.00
_cell.angle_beta   90.00
_cell.angle_gamma   90.00
#
_symmetry.space_group_name_H-M   'P 1'
#
loop_
_entity.id
_entity.type
_entity.pdbx_description
1 polymer ?
#
loop_
_entity_poly.entity_id
_entity_poly.type
_entity_poly.pdbx_seq_one_letter_code
_entity_poly.pdbx_strand_id
1 'polypeptide(L)'
;MFKPQRLGTVTIPDAELTTDKKNCKKIGPCGVGEKAIYLNSFYFDRRYYIPISSIERIFKRIAMSKGGFTGKGAFGTLSYLVVVYENGKEKQCNFKHEEDVDRLLAYIEERFPQIPLHSIEAERRLEEKRNWLEEKQRERILPEEIKKRLTKLERAENYLKKQSDYYMDLSLSAKKKRTYDRSNPAYKWVALAVVISGIGAFLYGIYSLLT
;
A
#
# COMPACT_ATOMS: atom_id res chain seq x y z
N MET A 1 -4.98 27.30 28.01
CA MET A 1 -4.99 26.06 27.20
C MET A 1 -6.37 25.91 26.61
N PHE A 2 -6.53 25.81 25.27
CA PHE A 2 -7.85 25.71 24.66
C PHE A 2 -8.54 24.40 25.05
N LYS A 3 -9.81 24.51 25.45
CA LYS A 3 -10.67 23.33 25.71
C LYS A 3 -10.88 22.58 24.40
N PRO A 4 -10.64 21.26 24.35
CA PRO A 4 -10.88 20.49 23.15
C PRO A 4 -12.39 20.37 22.86
N GLN A 5 -12.76 20.43 21.58
CA GLN A 5 -14.12 20.23 21.15
C GLN A 5 -14.42 18.73 21.03
N ARG A 6 -15.60 18.35 21.48
CA ARG A 6 -16.09 16.98 21.37
C ARG A 6 -16.43 16.63 19.91
N LEU A 7 -16.04 15.43 19.52
CA LEU A 7 -16.57 14.74 18.33
C LEU A 7 -17.42 13.57 18.83
N GLY A 8 -18.64 13.47 18.32
CA GLY A 8 -19.57 12.42 18.75
C GLY A 8 -20.50 12.83 19.91
N THR A 9 -21.22 11.85 20.44
CA THR A 9 -22.29 12.03 21.44
C THR A 9 -21.81 11.81 22.87
N VAL A 10 -20.83 10.93 23.08
CA VAL A 10 -20.30 10.58 24.40
C VAL A 10 -19.48 11.73 24.97
N THR A 11 -19.73 12.08 26.23
CA THR A 11 -19.09 13.22 26.92
C THR A 11 -18.21 12.72 28.06
N ILE A 12 -17.03 13.30 28.19
CA ILE A 12 -16.15 13.13 29.34
C ILE A 12 -16.27 14.40 30.21
N PRO A 13 -16.34 14.26 31.54
CA PRO A 13 -16.37 15.42 32.46
C PRO A 13 -15.14 16.33 32.24
N ASP A 14 -15.36 17.65 32.30
CA ASP A 14 -14.33 18.65 31.97
C ASP A 14 -13.07 18.54 32.82
N ALA A 15 -13.21 18.23 34.11
CA ALA A 15 -12.07 18.04 35.02
C ALA A 15 -11.19 16.87 34.60
N GLU A 16 -11.81 15.75 34.23
CA GLU A 16 -11.11 14.54 33.78
C GLU A 16 -10.46 14.78 32.40
N LEU A 17 -11.20 15.44 31.49
CA LEU A 17 -10.71 15.77 30.15
C LEU A 17 -9.47 16.66 30.18
N THR A 18 -9.46 17.64 31.10
CA THR A 18 -8.33 18.56 31.26
C THR A 18 -7.08 17.82 31.76
N THR A 19 -7.26 16.94 32.73
CA THR A 19 -6.18 16.11 33.28
C THR A 19 -5.67 15.11 32.26
N ASP A 20 -6.57 14.41 31.58
CA ASP A 20 -6.23 13.46 30.54
C ASP A 20 -5.47 14.11 29.37
N LYS A 21 -5.93 15.28 28.89
CA LYS A 21 -5.24 16.06 27.85
C LYS A 21 -3.84 16.54 28.27
N LYS A 22 -3.66 16.88 29.54
CA LYS A 22 -2.37 17.32 30.07
C LYS A 22 -1.36 16.17 30.07
N ASN A 23 -1.82 14.98 30.45
CA ASN A 23 -1.01 13.78 30.59
C ASN A 23 -0.91 12.93 29.32
N CYS A 24 -1.66 13.26 28.26
CA CYS A 24 -1.68 12.50 27.02
C CYS A 24 -0.30 12.40 26.37
N LYS A 25 0.00 11.24 25.78
CA LYS A 25 1.18 11.04 24.93
C LYS A 25 0.98 11.83 23.64
N LYS A 26 1.81 12.83 23.44
CA LYS A 26 1.77 13.68 22.22
C LYS A 26 2.61 13.05 21.12
N ILE A 27 1.99 12.84 19.97
CA ILE A 27 2.66 12.30 18.77
C ILE A 27 2.20 13.13 17.58
N GLY A 28 3.11 13.94 17.04
CA GLY A 28 2.78 14.93 16.02
C GLY A 28 1.66 15.88 16.51
N PRO A 29 0.67 16.19 15.67
CA PRO A 29 -0.43 17.09 16.00
C PRO A 29 -1.53 16.44 16.86
N CYS A 30 -1.47 15.13 17.07
CA CYS A 30 -2.42 14.35 17.84
C CYS A 30 -1.89 14.04 19.27
N GLY A 31 -2.74 13.46 20.11
CA GLY A 31 -2.37 12.96 21.43
C GLY A 31 -3.26 11.81 21.84
N VAL A 32 -2.71 10.87 22.57
CA VAL A 32 -3.41 9.70 23.09
C VAL A 32 -3.41 9.76 24.61
N GLY A 33 -4.59 9.95 25.20
CA GLY A 33 -4.82 9.90 26.63
C GLY A 33 -5.28 8.52 27.08
N GLU A 34 -5.62 8.42 28.36
CA GLU A 34 -6.23 7.19 28.90
C GLU A 34 -7.72 7.09 28.59
N LYS A 35 -8.41 8.23 28.49
CA LYS A 35 -9.86 8.32 28.28
C LYS A 35 -10.25 8.76 26.88
N ALA A 36 -9.38 9.53 26.20
CA ALA A 36 -9.68 10.10 24.90
C ALA A 36 -8.47 10.17 23.96
N ILE A 37 -8.74 10.14 22.68
CA ILE A 37 -7.77 10.49 21.62
C ILE A 37 -8.04 11.94 21.21
N TYR A 38 -6.96 12.72 21.17
CA TYR A 38 -6.99 14.13 20.80
C TYR A 38 -6.52 14.31 19.37
N LEU A 39 -7.35 14.91 18.54
CA LEU A 39 -7.15 15.03 17.11
C LEU A 39 -6.97 16.50 16.72
N ASN A 40 -6.21 16.74 15.66
CA ASN A 40 -5.99 18.09 15.15
C ASN A 40 -7.18 18.61 14.34
N SER A 41 -7.26 19.94 14.25
CA SER A 41 -7.93 20.64 13.16
C SER A 41 -6.90 21.08 12.12
N PHE A 42 -7.36 21.75 11.07
CA PHE A 42 -6.46 22.28 10.04
C PHE A 42 -5.39 23.24 10.60
N TYR A 43 -5.73 24.02 11.62
CA TYR A 43 -4.84 25.05 12.20
C TYR A 43 -4.35 24.74 13.61
N PHE A 44 -5.05 23.85 14.35
CA PHE A 44 -4.78 23.66 15.77
C PHE A 44 -4.57 22.20 16.13
N ASP A 45 -3.48 21.93 16.82
CA ASP A 45 -3.18 20.62 17.38
C ASP A 45 -4.12 20.27 18.52
N ARG A 46 -4.53 19.00 18.60
CA ARG A 46 -5.35 18.49 19.69
C ARG A 46 -6.60 19.34 19.97
N ARG A 47 -7.22 19.81 18.87
CA ARG A 47 -8.41 20.64 18.91
C ARG A 47 -9.66 19.86 19.25
N TYR A 48 -9.75 18.63 18.76
CA TYR A 48 -10.90 17.75 18.96
C TYR A 48 -10.54 16.59 19.88
N TYR A 49 -11.55 15.99 20.54
CA TYR A 49 -11.38 14.74 21.25
C TYR A 49 -12.49 13.75 20.92
N ILE A 50 -12.13 12.46 20.94
CA ILE A 50 -13.06 11.34 20.83
C ILE A 50 -12.77 10.42 22.03
N PRO A 51 -13.78 10.08 22.86
CA PRO A 51 -13.63 9.06 23.88
C PRO A 51 -13.20 7.73 23.27
N ILE A 52 -12.28 7.02 23.93
CA ILE A 52 -11.77 5.72 23.44
C ILE A 52 -12.91 4.72 23.26
N SER A 53 -13.91 4.75 24.16
CA SER A 53 -15.10 3.89 24.09
C SER A 53 -15.98 4.10 22.85
N SER A 54 -15.86 5.25 22.18
CA SER A 54 -16.64 5.60 20.97
C SER A 54 -15.91 5.27 19.70
N ILE A 55 -14.66 4.83 19.78
CA ILE A 55 -13.82 4.56 18.62
C ILE A 55 -14.10 3.15 18.13
N GLU A 56 -14.44 3.04 16.85
CA GLU A 56 -14.68 1.77 16.18
C GLU A 56 -13.40 1.22 15.56
N ARG A 57 -12.60 2.10 14.92
CA ARG A 57 -11.31 1.73 14.32
C ARG A 57 -10.43 2.95 14.04
N ILE A 58 -9.14 2.71 13.96
CA ILE A 58 -8.17 3.76 13.60
C ILE A 58 -7.20 3.16 12.57
N PHE A 59 -6.95 3.87 11.48
CA PHE A 59 -6.03 3.37 10.46
C PHE A 59 -5.36 4.50 9.67
N LYS A 60 -4.26 4.14 9.03
CA LYS A 60 -3.54 5.00 8.09
C LYS A 60 -4.18 4.90 6.71
N ARG A 61 -4.46 6.03 6.10
CA ARG A 61 -4.89 6.11 4.69
C ARG A 61 -3.85 6.88 3.90
N ILE A 62 -3.46 6.33 2.76
CA ILE A 62 -2.51 6.97 1.85
C ILE A 62 -3.30 7.49 0.65
N ALA A 63 -3.23 8.81 0.41
CA ALA A 63 -3.78 9.43 -0.77
C ALA A 63 -2.66 9.80 -1.73
N MET A 64 -2.86 9.55 -3.01
CA MET A 64 -1.98 10.05 -4.06
C MET A 64 -2.38 11.47 -4.42
N SER A 65 -1.47 12.42 -4.27
CA SER A 65 -1.66 13.78 -4.77
C SER A 65 -1.50 13.79 -6.29
N LYS A 66 -2.55 14.14 -7.01
CA LYS A 66 -2.47 14.45 -8.45
C LYS A 66 -1.88 15.86 -8.62
N GLY A 67 -0.61 15.99 -8.39
CA GLY A 67 0.17 17.17 -8.79
C GLY A 67 -0.09 18.47 -8.03
N GLY A 68 0.95 19.14 -7.69
CA GLY A 68 1.09 20.57 -7.80
C GLY A 68 1.20 21.39 -6.53
N PHE A 69 0.57 21.24 -5.41
CA PHE A 69 0.65 22.25 -4.33
C PHE A 69 1.39 21.83 -3.04
N THR A 70 1.79 20.58 -2.93
CA THR A 70 2.39 20.04 -1.69
C THR A 70 3.92 20.06 -1.65
N GLY A 71 4.61 20.60 -2.65
CA GLY A 71 6.08 20.62 -2.73
C GLY A 71 6.76 19.25 -2.88
N LYS A 72 5.97 18.15 -2.96
CA LYS A 72 6.48 16.77 -3.09
C LYS A 72 6.50 16.23 -4.52
N GLY A 73 6.35 17.09 -5.52
CA GLY A 73 6.34 16.70 -6.94
C GLY A 73 5.01 16.13 -7.41
N ALA A 74 4.94 15.73 -8.70
CA ALA A 74 3.72 15.31 -9.39
C ALA A 74 3.05 14.04 -8.83
N PHE A 75 3.72 13.26 -7.99
CA PHE A 75 3.25 12.01 -7.41
C PHE A 75 3.55 11.89 -5.90
N GLY A 76 3.33 12.96 -5.15
CA GLY A 76 3.50 12.92 -3.71
C GLY A 76 2.41 12.07 -3.05
N THR A 77 2.79 11.15 -2.16
CA THR A 77 1.88 10.45 -1.26
C THR A 77 1.64 11.28 -0.01
N LEU A 78 0.37 11.42 0.37
CA LEU A 78 -0.05 12.04 1.62
C LEU A 78 -0.61 10.95 2.53
N SER A 79 0.07 10.73 3.65
CA SER A 79 -0.39 9.82 4.70
C SER A 79 -1.15 10.59 5.75
N TYR A 80 -2.34 10.11 6.12
CA TYR A 80 -3.14 10.68 7.18
C TYR A 80 -3.80 9.60 8.03
N LEU A 81 -4.03 9.95 9.27
CA LEU A 81 -4.76 9.12 10.21
C LEU A 81 -6.26 9.28 9.98
N VAL A 82 -6.97 8.18 9.96
CA VAL A 82 -8.44 8.14 9.94
C VAL A 82 -8.91 7.50 11.23
N VAL A 83 -9.78 8.19 11.96
CA VAL A 83 -10.47 7.68 13.14
C VAL A 83 -11.94 7.54 12.81
N VAL A 84 -12.45 6.33 12.91
CA VAL A 84 -13.87 6.00 12.72
C VAL A 84 -14.52 5.86 14.08
N TYR A 85 -15.65 6.51 14.26
CA TYR A 85 -16.38 6.56 15.53
C TYR A 85 -17.90 6.68 15.26
N GLU A 86 -18.69 6.23 16.21
CA GLU A 86 -20.16 6.40 16.25
C GLU A 86 -20.86 6.23 14.90
N ASN A 87 -21.13 4.99 14.52
CA ASN A 87 -21.83 4.62 13.28
C ASN A 87 -21.08 5.01 11.98
N GLY A 88 -19.77 4.82 11.99
CA GLY A 88 -18.95 4.99 10.79
C GLY A 88 -18.59 6.44 10.45
N LYS A 89 -18.78 7.39 11.35
CA LYS A 89 -18.30 8.77 11.15
C LYS A 89 -16.78 8.78 11.11
N GLU A 90 -16.19 9.43 10.12
CA GLU A 90 -14.75 9.54 9.96
C GLU A 90 -14.22 10.92 10.34
N LYS A 91 -13.14 10.96 11.08
CA LYS A 91 -12.30 12.15 11.25
C LYS A 91 -10.90 11.88 10.71
N GLN A 92 -10.50 12.71 9.75
CA GLN A 92 -9.18 12.64 9.14
C GLN A 92 -8.25 13.64 9.81
N CYS A 93 -7.01 13.23 10.04
CA CYS A 93 -5.95 14.03 10.64
C CYS A 93 -4.70 13.98 9.79
N ASN A 94 -4.24 15.14 9.35
CA ASN A 94 -3.03 15.27 8.55
C ASN A 94 -1.81 15.38 9.46
N PHE A 95 -0.75 14.70 9.07
CA PHE A 95 0.54 14.74 9.75
C PHE A 95 1.58 15.35 8.81
N LYS A 96 2.53 16.06 9.40
CA LYS A 96 3.66 16.61 8.65
C LYS A 96 4.65 15.51 8.22
N HIS A 97 4.84 14.52 9.09
CA HIS A 97 5.72 13.39 8.88
C HIS A 97 4.91 12.08 8.92
N GLU A 98 5.14 11.22 7.97
CA GLU A 98 4.47 9.92 7.89
C GLU A 98 4.80 9.01 9.07
N GLU A 99 6.04 9.07 9.53
CA GLU A 99 6.56 8.32 10.68
C GLU A 99 5.77 8.60 11.98
N ASP A 100 5.20 9.80 12.12
CA ASP A 100 4.38 10.14 13.29
C ASP A 100 3.06 9.38 13.28
N VAL A 101 2.48 9.10 12.10
CA VAL A 101 1.28 8.28 11.97
C VAL A 101 1.59 6.85 12.40
N ASP A 102 2.70 6.29 11.92
CA ASP A 102 3.10 4.93 12.25
C ASP A 102 3.43 4.78 13.74
N ARG A 103 4.14 5.76 14.33
CA ARG A 103 4.39 5.80 15.79
C ARG A 103 3.11 5.89 16.62
N LEU A 104 2.12 6.65 16.14
CA LEU A 104 0.84 6.79 16.83
C LEU A 104 0.04 5.48 16.76
N LEU A 105 0.02 4.82 15.61
CA LEU A 105 -0.64 3.53 15.45
C LEU A 105 0.01 2.45 16.33
N ALA A 106 1.34 2.36 16.34
CA ALA A 106 2.07 1.43 17.19
C ALA A 106 1.77 1.65 18.68
N TYR A 107 1.71 2.91 19.12
CA TYR A 107 1.35 3.24 20.51
C TYR A 107 -0.09 2.86 20.84
N ILE A 108 -1.04 3.02 19.90
CA ILE A 108 -2.42 2.61 20.07
C ILE A 108 -2.54 1.09 20.13
N GLU A 109 -1.81 0.36 19.28
CA GLU A 109 -1.78 -1.10 19.26
C GLU A 109 -1.32 -1.67 20.61
N GLU A 110 -0.27 -1.09 21.18
CA GLU A 110 0.26 -1.50 22.48
C GLU A 110 -0.72 -1.20 23.63
N ARG A 111 -1.36 -0.02 23.61
CA ARG A 111 -2.16 0.46 24.73
C ARG A 111 -3.63 0.05 24.65
N PHE A 112 -4.17 -0.08 23.45
CA PHE A 112 -5.59 -0.35 23.17
C PHE A 112 -5.76 -1.44 22.11
N PRO A 113 -5.33 -2.68 22.37
CA PRO A 113 -5.36 -3.78 21.40
C PRO A 113 -6.77 -4.14 20.91
N GLN A 114 -7.80 -3.68 21.61
CA GLN A 114 -9.20 -3.87 21.21
C GLN A 114 -9.62 -2.99 20.02
N ILE A 115 -8.85 -1.95 19.67
CA ILE A 115 -9.19 -1.05 18.56
C ILE A 115 -8.58 -1.59 17.26
N PRO A 116 -9.38 -1.96 16.25
CA PRO A 116 -8.86 -2.40 14.96
C PRO A 116 -8.06 -1.30 14.25
N LEU A 117 -6.86 -1.64 13.76
CA LEU A 117 -5.96 -0.70 13.08
C LEU A 117 -5.98 -0.77 11.56
N HIS A 118 -6.94 -1.50 11.01
CA HIS A 118 -7.12 -1.63 9.57
C HIS A 118 -8.50 -1.13 9.13
N SER A 119 -8.60 -0.65 7.90
CA SER A 119 -9.90 -0.39 7.30
C SER A 119 -10.62 -1.70 7.00
N ILE A 120 -11.96 -1.68 6.92
CA ILE A 120 -12.78 -2.87 6.58
C ILE A 120 -12.29 -3.49 5.27
N GLU A 121 -11.96 -2.66 4.29
CA GLU A 121 -11.47 -3.12 2.99
C GLU A 121 -10.07 -3.77 3.10
N ALA A 122 -9.19 -3.24 3.96
CA ALA A 122 -7.88 -3.83 4.19
C ALA A 122 -8.00 -5.19 4.91
N GLU A 123 -8.87 -5.30 5.90
CA GLU A 123 -9.16 -6.58 6.58
C GLU A 123 -9.68 -7.62 5.60
N ARG A 124 -10.65 -7.26 4.75
CA ARG A 124 -11.18 -8.15 3.72
C ARG A 124 -10.08 -8.65 2.79
N ARG A 125 -9.21 -7.75 2.30
CA ARG A 125 -8.08 -8.14 1.43
C ARG A 125 -7.06 -9.03 2.13
N LEU A 126 -6.82 -8.82 3.42
CA LEU A 126 -5.94 -9.68 4.21
C LEU A 126 -6.53 -11.07 4.38
N GLU A 127 -7.83 -11.18 4.62
CA GLU A 127 -8.54 -12.46 4.70
C GLU A 127 -8.55 -13.20 3.36
N GLU A 128 -8.88 -12.51 2.28
CA GLU A 128 -8.83 -13.09 0.92
C GLU A 128 -7.43 -13.62 0.59
N LYS A 129 -6.38 -12.84 0.94
CA LYS A 129 -5.00 -13.26 0.74
C LYS A 129 -4.63 -14.47 1.60
N ARG A 130 -5.09 -14.51 2.86
CA ARG A 130 -4.84 -15.64 3.76
C ARG A 130 -5.51 -16.90 3.21
N ASN A 131 -6.79 -16.83 2.84
CA ASN A 131 -7.54 -17.94 2.29
C ASN A 131 -6.90 -18.46 1.00
N TRP A 132 -6.47 -17.56 0.10
CA TRP A 132 -5.74 -17.94 -1.11
C TRP A 132 -4.39 -18.62 -0.82
N LEU A 133 -3.66 -18.17 0.21
CA LEU A 133 -2.40 -18.83 0.62
C LEU A 133 -2.65 -20.21 1.21
N GLU A 134 -3.71 -20.38 2.01
CA GLU A 134 -4.10 -21.66 2.57
C GLU A 134 -4.55 -22.65 1.48
N GLU A 135 -5.33 -22.19 0.50
CA GLU A 135 -5.73 -22.99 -0.66
C GLU A 135 -4.51 -23.43 -1.47
N LYS A 136 -3.59 -22.52 -1.75
CA LYS A 136 -2.32 -22.87 -2.39
C LYS A 136 -1.45 -23.84 -1.58
N GLN A 137 -1.48 -23.75 -0.26
CA GLN A 137 -0.77 -24.71 0.58
C GLN A 137 -1.44 -26.09 0.54
N ARG A 138 -2.78 -26.17 0.49
CA ARG A 138 -3.51 -27.44 0.31
C ARG A 138 -3.26 -28.06 -1.06
N GLU A 139 -3.22 -27.26 -2.12
CA GLU A 139 -2.84 -27.72 -3.46
C GLU A 139 -1.39 -28.20 -3.54
N ARG A 140 -0.52 -27.74 -2.65
CA ARG A 140 0.89 -28.19 -2.55
C ARG A 140 1.08 -29.57 -1.91
N ILE A 141 0.02 -30.24 -1.46
CA ILE A 141 0.06 -31.70 -1.23
C ILE A 141 0.05 -32.35 -2.62
N LEU A 142 1.22 -32.30 -3.22
CA LEU A 142 1.49 -32.71 -4.60
C LEU A 142 1.19 -34.20 -4.75
N PRO A 143 0.31 -34.58 -5.70
CA PRO A 143 0.21 -35.95 -6.12
C PRO A 143 1.59 -36.53 -6.45
N GLU A 144 1.81 -37.80 -6.17
CA GLU A 144 3.11 -38.49 -6.40
C GLU A 144 3.68 -38.29 -7.82
N GLU A 145 2.78 -38.16 -8.83
CA GLU A 145 3.18 -37.87 -10.21
C GLU A 145 3.84 -36.52 -10.39
N ILE A 146 3.41 -35.50 -9.68
CA ILE A 146 3.99 -34.15 -9.77
C ILE A 146 5.35 -34.13 -9.04
N LYS A 147 5.50 -34.87 -7.93
CA LYS A 147 6.81 -35.06 -7.27
C LYS A 147 7.81 -35.71 -8.24
N LYS A 148 7.39 -36.73 -8.97
CA LYS A 148 8.23 -37.39 -9.99
C LYS A 148 8.62 -36.45 -11.13
N ARG A 149 7.71 -35.58 -11.56
CA ARG A 149 8.02 -34.53 -12.58
C ARG A 149 8.97 -33.48 -12.05
N LEU A 150 8.79 -33.04 -10.81
CA LEU A 150 9.67 -32.06 -10.16
C LEU A 150 11.10 -32.60 -10.04
N THR A 151 11.28 -33.82 -9.57
CA THR A 151 12.60 -34.44 -9.48
C THR A 151 13.28 -34.64 -10.84
N LYS A 152 12.50 -34.89 -11.90
CA LYS A 152 13.05 -34.93 -13.28
C LYS A 152 13.50 -33.54 -13.74
N LEU A 153 12.73 -32.50 -13.45
CA LEU A 153 13.08 -31.11 -13.78
C LEU A 153 14.32 -30.64 -13.02
N GLU A 154 14.42 -30.95 -11.74
CA GLU A 154 15.62 -30.64 -10.92
C GLU A 154 16.88 -31.34 -11.46
N ARG A 155 16.76 -32.61 -11.87
CA ARG A 155 17.90 -33.34 -12.50
C ARG A 155 18.27 -32.70 -13.84
N ALA A 156 17.30 -32.30 -14.66
CA ALA A 156 17.56 -31.61 -15.92
C ALA A 156 18.21 -30.25 -15.71
N GLU A 157 17.75 -29.50 -14.71
CA GLU A 157 18.35 -28.20 -14.34
C GLU A 157 19.79 -28.36 -13.87
N ASN A 158 20.09 -29.35 -13.01
CA ASN A 158 21.43 -29.64 -12.52
C ASN A 158 22.35 -30.12 -13.64
N TYR A 159 21.83 -30.86 -14.64
CA TYR A 159 22.59 -31.23 -15.82
C TYR A 159 22.93 -30.00 -16.68
N LEU A 160 21.96 -29.12 -16.92
CA LEU A 160 22.14 -27.89 -17.69
C LEU A 160 23.12 -26.92 -16.99
N LYS A 161 23.05 -26.83 -15.66
CA LYS A 161 23.99 -26.00 -14.86
C LYS A 161 25.44 -26.45 -15.01
N LYS A 162 25.70 -27.76 -15.22
CA LYS A 162 27.04 -28.29 -15.50
C LYS A 162 27.55 -27.89 -16.87
N GLN A 163 26.67 -27.58 -17.81
CA GLN A 163 27.00 -27.06 -19.15
C GLN A 163 26.65 -25.55 -19.18
N SER A 164 27.56 -24.71 -18.66
CA SER A 164 27.33 -23.30 -18.39
C SER A 164 26.81 -22.50 -19.60
N ASP A 165 27.29 -22.82 -20.79
CA ASP A 165 26.95 -22.09 -22.00
C ASP A 165 25.47 -22.29 -22.39
N TYR A 166 24.99 -23.53 -22.39
CA TYR A 166 23.58 -23.84 -22.67
C TYR A 166 22.65 -23.32 -21.57
N TYR A 167 23.11 -23.33 -20.31
CA TYR A 167 22.32 -22.78 -19.19
C TYR A 167 22.15 -21.26 -19.33
N MET A 168 23.21 -20.56 -19.69
CA MET A 168 23.15 -19.11 -19.92
C MET A 168 22.20 -18.75 -21.06
N ASP A 169 22.29 -19.42 -22.20
CA ASP A 169 21.43 -19.19 -23.37
C ASP A 169 19.95 -19.47 -23.06
N LEU A 170 19.66 -20.56 -22.33
CA LEU A 170 18.32 -20.90 -21.89
C LEU A 170 17.77 -19.87 -20.90
N SER A 171 18.58 -19.44 -19.94
CA SER A 171 18.17 -18.45 -18.94
C SER A 171 17.89 -17.08 -19.59
N LEU A 172 18.71 -16.67 -20.56
CA LEU A 172 18.54 -15.43 -21.32
C LEU A 172 17.28 -15.49 -22.21
N SER A 173 17.05 -16.60 -22.89
CA SER A 173 15.85 -16.77 -23.71
C SER A 173 14.57 -16.83 -22.88
N ALA A 174 14.59 -17.51 -21.73
CA ALA A 174 13.48 -17.50 -20.78
C ALA A 174 13.20 -16.10 -20.21
N LYS A 175 14.25 -15.33 -19.89
CA LYS A 175 14.13 -13.94 -19.45
C LYS A 175 13.52 -13.05 -20.55
N LYS A 176 14.00 -13.16 -21.79
CA LYS A 176 13.46 -12.45 -22.95
C LYS A 176 11.98 -12.78 -23.16
N LYS A 177 11.59 -14.06 -23.09
CA LYS A 177 10.20 -14.49 -23.22
C LYS A 177 9.33 -13.88 -22.12
N ARG A 178 9.73 -13.95 -20.85
CA ARG A 178 8.99 -13.34 -19.73
C ARG A 178 8.81 -11.84 -19.89
N THR A 179 9.83 -11.15 -20.36
CA THR A 179 9.76 -9.70 -20.64
C THR A 179 8.78 -9.42 -21.79
N TYR A 180 8.81 -10.22 -22.82
CA TYR A 180 7.88 -10.12 -23.95
C TYR A 180 6.42 -10.39 -23.54
N ASP A 181 6.18 -11.44 -22.72
CA ASP A 181 4.84 -11.80 -22.25
C ASP A 181 4.26 -10.75 -21.28
N ARG A 182 5.11 -10.06 -20.51
CA ARG A 182 4.72 -8.96 -19.62
C ARG A 182 4.54 -7.61 -20.33
N SER A 183 5.04 -7.48 -21.55
CA SER A 183 4.89 -6.22 -22.29
C SER A 183 3.44 -5.98 -22.69
N ASN A 184 2.97 -4.75 -22.50
CA ASN A 184 1.63 -4.35 -22.92
C ASN A 184 1.51 -4.58 -24.44
N PRO A 185 0.45 -5.28 -24.91
CA PRO A 185 0.24 -5.54 -26.34
C PRO A 185 0.25 -4.25 -27.19
N ALA A 186 -0.10 -3.11 -26.63
CA ALA A 186 -0.03 -1.83 -27.32
C ALA A 186 1.39 -1.48 -27.81
N TYR A 187 2.44 -1.83 -27.06
CA TYR A 187 3.83 -1.58 -27.49
C TYR A 187 4.24 -2.42 -28.69
N LYS A 188 3.67 -3.62 -28.86
CA LYS A 188 3.92 -4.50 -30.01
C LYS A 188 3.38 -3.86 -31.30
N TRP A 189 2.19 -3.26 -31.21
CA TRP A 189 1.59 -2.55 -32.35
C TRP A 189 2.35 -1.27 -32.70
N VAL A 190 2.81 -0.53 -31.70
CA VAL A 190 3.63 0.67 -31.93
C VAL A 190 4.95 0.29 -32.61
N ALA A 191 5.64 -0.74 -32.10
CA ALA A 191 6.89 -1.21 -32.72
C ALA A 191 6.67 -1.67 -34.17
N LEU A 192 5.58 -2.39 -34.44
CA LEU A 192 5.24 -2.80 -35.80
C LEU A 192 5.00 -1.60 -36.73
N ALA A 193 4.27 -0.59 -36.24
CA ALA A 193 4.01 0.64 -37.03
C ALA A 193 5.31 1.39 -37.35
N VAL A 194 6.25 1.48 -36.39
CA VAL A 194 7.56 2.10 -36.60
C VAL A 194 8.37 1.35 -37.64
N VAL A 195 8.38 0.01 -37.62
CA VAL A 195 9.09 -0.80 -38.64
C VAL A 195 8.48 -0.59 -40.02
N ILE A 196 7.15 -0.63 -40.14
CA ILE A 196 6.47 -0.43 -41.42
C ILE A 196 6.76 0.98 -42.00
N SER A 197 6.68 2.02 -41.15
CA SER A 197 6.99 3.39 -41.57
C SER A 197 8.45 3.56 -41.98
N GLY A 198 9.39 2.90 -41.30
CA GLY A 198 10.81 2.90 -41.65
C GLY A 198 11.07 2.25 -43.01
N ILE A 199 10.44 1.10 -43.28
CA ILE A 199 10.54 0.42 -44.58
C ILE A 199 9.95 1.31 -45.69
N GLY A 200 8.79 1.94 -45.44
CA GLY A 200 8.16 2.86 -46.42
C GLY A 200 9.05 4.05 -46.74
N ALA A 201 9.65 4.67 -45.74
CA ALA A 201 10.59 5.79 -45.94
C ALA A 201 11.84 5.36 -46.71
N PHE A 202 12.37 4.15 -46.46
CA PHE A 202 13.52 3.60 -47.15
C PHE A 202 13.20 3.35 -48.63
N LEU A 203 12.08 2.73 -48.95
CA LEU A 203 11.64 2.48 -50.31
C LEU A 203 11.38 3.79 -51.09
N TYR A 204 10.78 4.79 -50.41
CA TYR A 204 10.58 6.12 -50.99
C TYR A 204 11.91 6.81 -51.29
N GLY A 205 12.90 6.68 -50.40
CA GLY A 205 14.24 7.21 -50.61
C GLY A 205 14.94 6.59 -51.84
N ILE A 206 14.83 5.27 -52.01
CA ILE A 206 15.35 4.56 -53.18
C ILE A 206 14.64 5.03 -54.50
N TYR A 207 13.31 5.13 -54.45
CA TYR A 207 12.54 5.62 -55.57
C TYR A 207 12.95 7.03 -55.99
N SER A 208 13.15 7.94 -55.02
CA SER A 208 13.58 9.32 -55.28
C SER A 208 15.01 9.44 -55.81
N LEU A 209 15.87 8.43 -55.62
CA LEU A 209 17.22 8.40 -56.15
C LEU A 209 17.27 7.84 -57.58
N LEU A 210 16.24 7.09 -57.99
CA LEU A 210 16.17 6.46 -59.33
C LEU A 210 15.37 7.28 -60.32
N THR A 211 14.65 8.32 -59.82
CA THR A 211 13.86 9.24 -60.66
C THR A 211 14.51 10.60 -60.69
#